data_cd4ea471dbf405fbe4567b9f7788692a
#
_entry.id   cd4ea471dbf405fbe4567b9f7788692a
#
_cell.length_a   1.000
_cell.length_b   1.000
_cell.length_c   1.000
_cell.angle_alpha   90.00
_cell.angle_beta   90.00
_cell.angle_gamma   90.00
#
_symmetry.space_group_name_H-M   'P 1'
#
loop_
_entity.id
_entity.type
_entity.pdbx_description
1 polymer ?
#
loop_
_entity_poly.entity_id
_entity_poly.type
_entity_poly.pdbx_seq_one_letter_code
_entity_poly.pdbx_strand_id
1 'polypeptide(L)'
;MAIYHFSVKNISRSDGRSAVACAAYRSAEKLTCDYYGKEQDYTRKIGVEHTQIYAPENTNINLLNRQKLWNSVEKVERRKDATLAREFEIAFPNELNAE
;
A
#
# COMPACT_ATOMS: atom_id res chain seq x y z
N MET A 1 18.24 -12.55 21.38
CA MET A 1 18.52 -11.24 20.77
C MET A 1 17.51 -10.92 19.70
N ALA A 2 16.91 -9.76 19.76
CA ALA A 2 15.93 -9.35 18.74
C ALA A 2 16.67 -8.95 17.47
N ILE A 3 16.15 -9.37 16.32
CA ILE A 3 16.69 -9.04 15.01
C ILE A 3 15.73 -8.07 14.32
N TYR A 4 16.26 -6.94 13.90
CA TYR A 4 15.48 -5.93 13.20
C TYR A 4 15.74 -6.02 11.70
N HIS A 5 14.68 -5.91 10.95
CA HIS A 5 14.76 -5.82 9.50
C HIS A 5 14.14 -4.50 9.05
N PHE A 6 14.86 -3.78 8.20
CA PHE A 6 14.36 -2.53 7.64
C PHE A 6 14.69 -2.49 6.16
N SER A 7 13.67 -2.26 5.35
CA SER A 7 13.89 -2.09 3.92
C SER A 7 13.03 -0.96 3.37
N VAL A 8 13.53 -0.33 2.30
CA VAL A 8 12.82 0.74 1.59
C VAL A 8 12.75 0.35 0.13
N LYS A 9 11.57 0.40 -0.44
CA LYS A 9 11.34 0.08 -1.85
C LYS A 9 10.52 1.19 -2.50
N ASN A 10 10.85 1.48 -3.76
CA ASN A 10 10.02 2.35 -4.57
C ASN A 10 9.05 1.51 -5.38
N ILE A 11 7.79 1.91 -5.39
CA ILE A 11 6.77 1.28 -6.23
C ILE A 11 6.72 2.10 -7.51
N SER A 12 7.31 1.56 -8.58
CA SER A 12 7.43 2.24 -9.85
C SER A 12 6.61 1.54 -10.92
N ARG A 13 5.92 2.33 -11.74
CA ARG A 13 5.13 1.80 -12.84
C ARG A 13 6.00 1.11 -13.90
N SER A 14 7.24 1.58 -14.09
CA SER A 14 8.15 0.96 -15.05
C SER A 14 8.50 -0.48 -14.71
N ASP A 15 8.38 -0.86 -13.44
CA ASP A 15 8.60 -2.24 -12.99
C ASP A 15 7.34 -3.10 -13.12
N GLY A 16 6.28 -2.57 -13.71
CA GLY A 16 5.01 -3.27 -13.83
C GLY A 16 4.24 -3.36 -12.53
N ARG A 17 4.60 -2.54 -11.54
CA ARG A 17 3.98 -2.58 -10.21
C ARG A 17 2.79 -1.62 -10.15
N SER A 18 1.79 -2.00 -9.36
CA SER A 18 0.62 -1.20 -9.09
C SER A 18 0.59 -0.78 -7.62
N ALA A 19 0.37 0.52 -7.37
CA ALA A 19 0.19 1.00 -6.01
C ALA A 19 -1.04 0.38 -5.36
N VAL A 20 -2.11 0.18 -6.13
CA VAL A 20 -3.33 -0.45 -5.63
C VAL A 20 -3.07 -1.89 -5.21
N ALA A 21 -2.35 -2.67 -6.05
CA ALA A 21 -2.03 -4.05 -5.73
C ALA A 21 -1.15 -4.16 -4.48
N CYS A 22 -0.15 -3.28 -4.36
CA CYS A 22 0.71 -3.27 -3.17
C CYS A 22 -0.09 -2.92 -1.91
N ALA A 23 -1.00 -1.94 -2.00
CA ALA A 23 -1.84 -1.57 -0.87
C ALA A 23 -2.78 -2.70 -0.48
N ALA A 24 -3.38 -3.39 -1.46
CA ALA A 24 -4.26 -4.53 -1.20
C ALA A 24 -3.50 -5.66 -0.50
N TYR A 25 -2.28 -5.95 -0.95
CA TYR A 25 -1.45 -6.98 -0.33
C TYR A 25 -1.12 -6.65 1.13
N ARG A 26 -0.72 -5.41 1.40
CA ARG A 26 -0.32 -5.00 2.76
C ARG A 26 -1.51 -4.96 3.72
N SER A 27 -2.69 -4.59 3.23
CA SER A 27 -3.89 -4.48 4.08
C SER A 27 -4.75 -5.74 4.09
N ALA A 28 -4.40 -6.75 3.28
CA ALA A 28 -5.17 -7.97 3.09
C ALA A 28 -6.60 -7.68 2.63
N GLU A 29 -6.74 -6.74 1.72
CA GLU A 29 -8.02 -6.32 1.17
C GLU A 29 -8.18 -6.72 -0.30
N LYS A 30 -9.41 -6.55 -0.77
CA LYS A 30 -9.75 -6.74 -2.18
C LYS A 30 -9.94 -5.36 -2.79
N LEU A 31 -9.03 -4.95 -3.66
CA LEU A 31 -9.07 -3.64 -4.29
C LEU A 31 -8.96 -3.77 -5.81
N THR A 32 -9.62 -2.87 -6.53
CA THR A 32 -9.59 -2.84 -7.99
C THR A 32 -8.67 -1.72 -8.47
N CYS A 33 -7.73 -2.07 -9.34
CA CYS A 33 -6.83 -1.10 -9.97
C CYS A 33 -7.41 -0.66 -11.32
N ASP A 34 -7.80 0.61 -11.42
CA ASP A 34 -8.41 1.14 -12.63
C ASP A 34 -7.41 1.21 -13.79
N TYR A 35 -6.14 1.46 -13.51
CA TYR A 35 -5.11 1.60 -14.54
C TYR A 35 -4.92 0.30 -15.32
N TYR A 36 -4.89 -0.84 -14.63
CA TYR A 36 -4.72 -2.15 -15.26
C TYR A 36 -6.04 -2.88 -15.48
N GLY A 37 -7.14 -2.38 -14.94
CA GLY A 37 -8.42 -3.04 -14.99
C GLY A 37 -8.45 -4.37 -14.24
N LYS A 38 -7.61 -4.54 -13.22
CA LYS A 38 -7.48 -5.77 -12.47
C LYS A 38 -7.96 -5.64 -11.04
N GLU A 39 -8.64 -6.67 -10.57
CA GLU A 39 -9.00 -6.79 -9.17
C GLU A 39 -7.90 -7.58 -8.45
N GLN A 40 -7.43 -7.02 -7.33
CA GLN A 40 -6.42 -7.65 -6.49
C GLN A 40 -7.09 -8.09 -5.20
N ASP A 41 -7.13 -9.40 -4.98
CA ASP A 41 -7.80 -9.99 -3.81
C ASP A 41 -6.79 -10.71 -2.93
N TYR A 42 -6.52 -10.13 -1.77
CA TYR A 42 -5.63 -10.70 -0.76
C TYR A 42 -6.37 -10.96 0.54
N THR A 43 -7.69 -11.12 0.48
CA THR A 43 -8.53 -11.33 1.66
C THR A 43 -8.20 -12.62 2.41
N ARG A 44 -7.54 -13.57 1.75
CA ARG A 44 -7.13 -14.83 2.39
C ARG A 44 -5.82 -14.71 3.16
N LYS A 45 -5.12 -13.58 3.02
CA LYS A 45 -3.87 -13.36 3.75
C LYS A 45 -4.16 -13.25 5.25
N ILE A 46 -3.30 -13.87 6.06
CA ILE A 46 -3.40 -13.83 7.51
C ILE A 46 -2.22 -13.07 8.11
N GLY A 47 -2.32 -12.72 9.38
CA GLY A 47 -1.23 -12.06 10.10
C GLY A 47 -1.28 -10.54 10.06
N VAL A 48 -2.32 -9.96 9.46
CA VAL A 48 -2.50 -8.51 9.48
C VAL A 48 -3.31 -8.13 10.72
N GLU A 49 -2.68 -7.47 11.67
CA GLU A 49 -3.30 -7.14 12.95
C GLU A 49 -3.93 -5.74 12.96
N HIS A 50 -3.37 -4.81 12.19
CA HIS A 50 -3.83 -3.43 12.18
C HIS A 50 -3.55 -2.79 10.83
N THR A 51 -4.52 -2.07 10.30
CA THR A 51 -4.36 -1.28 9.09
C THR A 51 -5.06 0.06 9.26
N GLN A 52 -4.41 1.14 8.81
CA GLN A 52 -4.99 2.47 8.89
C GLN A 52 -4.34 3.40 7.87
N ILE A 53 -5.11 4.36 7.40
CA ILE A 53 -4.60 5.44 6.56
C ILE A 53 -4.43 6.66 7.44
N TYR A 54 -3.20 7.20 7.48
CA TYR A 54 -2.89 8.43 8.21
C TYR A 54 -2.74 9.55 7.18
N ALA A 55 -3.44 10.64 7.39
CA ALA A 55 -3.46 11.76 6.46
C ALA A 55 -3.49 13.10 7.22
N PRO A 56 -3.01 14.18 6.59
CA PRO A 56 -3.11 15.51 7.20
C PRO A 56 -4.54 15.91 7.45
N GLU A 57 -4.74 16.86 8.37
CA GLU A 57 -6.06 17.47 8.59
C GLU A 57 -6.57 18.08 7.29
N ASN A 58 -7.87 18.13 7.13
CA ASN A 58 -8.55 18.67 5.93
C ASN A 58 -8.33 17.83 4.67
N THR A 59 -7.82 16.60 4.81
CA THR A 59 -7.74 15.67 3.69
C THR A 59 -9.16 15.31 3.25
N ASN A 60 -9.38 15.27 1.92
CA ASN A 60 -10.65 14.84 1.37
C ASN A 60 -10.97 13.43 1.88
N ILE A 61 -12.19 13.25 2.42
CA ILE A 61 -12.60 11.99 3.03
C ILE A 61 -12.52 10.81 2.05
N ASN A 62 -12.67 11.06 0.75
CA ASN A 62 -12.54 10.00 -0.26
C ASN A 62 -11.13 9.42 -0.31
N LEU A 63 -10.12 10.18 0.09
CA LEU A 63 -8.74 9.70 0.12
C LEU A 63 -8.44 8.83 1.33
N LEU A 64 -9.39 8.68 2.24
CA LEU A 64 -9.27 7.75 3.37
C LEU A 64 -9.74 6.35 3.01
N ASN A 65 -10.20 6.15 1.79
CA ASN A 65 -10.51 4.82 1.22
C ASN A 65 -9.33 4.37 0.39
N ARG A 66 -8.77 3.19 0.70
CA ARG A 66 -7.56 2.70 0.04
C ARG A 66 -7.70 2.60 -1.48
N GLN A 67 -8.80 2.05 -1.96
CA GLN A 67 -9.00 1.92 -3.39
C GLN A 67 -9.02 3.28 -4.08
N LYS A 68 -9.77 4.23 -3.52
CA LYS A 68 -9.86 5.57 -4.09
C LYS A 68 -8.54 6.33 -3.99
N LEU A 69 -7.84 6.20 -2.87
CA LEU A 69 -6.55 6.85 -2.66
C LEU A 69 -5.53 6.40 -3.70
N TRP A 70 -5.31 5.09 -3.81
CA TRP A 70 -4.25 4.58 -4.66
C TRP A 70 -4.59 4.64 -6.14
N ASN A 71 -5.87 4.53 -6.50
CA ASN A 71 -6.30 4.79 -7.88
C ASN A 71 -6.12 6.27 -8.25
N SER A 72 -6.34 7.19 -7.30
CA SER A 72 -6.08 8.62 -7.53
C SER A 72 -4.60 8.89 -7.77
N VAL A 73 -3.72 8.25 -7.00
CA VAL A 73 -2.26 8.38 -7.20
C VAL A 73 -1.88 7.92 -8.60
N GLU A 74 -2.36 6.77 -9.02
CA GLU A 74 -2.04 6.23 -10.34
C GLU A 74 -2.60 7.08 -11.48
N LYS A 75 -3.74 7.72 -11.28
CA LYS A 75 -4.35 8.59 -12.28
C LYS A 75 -3.59 9.90 -12.43
N VAL A 76 -3.11 10.47 -11.33
CA VAL A 76 -2.37 11.75 -11.33
C VAL A 76 -0.98 11.57 -11.93
N GLU A 77 -0.32 10.46 -11.63
CA GLU A 77 1.00 10.14 -12.13
C GLU A 77 0.90 9.55 -13.54
N ARG A 78 1.18 10.35 -14.56
CA ARG A 78 0.93 9.97 -15.95
C ARG A 78 2.11 9.33 -16.67
N ARG A 79 3.31 9.47 -16.16
CA ARG A 79 4.51 8.95 -16.80
C ARG A 79 4.57 7.42 -16.70
N LYS A 80 5.15 6.80 -17.72
CA LYS A 80 5.33 5.34 -17.75
C LYS A 80 6.31 4.85 -16.69
N ASP A 81 7.24 5.72 -16.29
CA ASP A 81 8.26 5.42 -15.27
C ASP A 81 7.98 6.11 -13.94
N ALA A 82 6.73 6.53 -13.69
CA ALA A 82 6.37 7.24 -12.48
C ALA A 82 6.63 6.40 -11.23
N THR A 83 7.18 7.04 -10.19
CA THR A 83 7.24 6.45 -8.86
C THR A 83 5.91 6.74 -8.17
N LEU A 84 5.15 5.70 -7.92
CA LEU A 84 3.80 5.82 -7.37
C LEU A 84 3.80 5.95 -5.86
N ALA A 85 4.74 5.30 -5.19
CA ALA A 85 4.83 5.31 -3.75
C ALA A 85 6.20 4.83 -3.29
N ARG A 86 6.50 5.07 -2.02
CA ARG A 86 7.65 4.46 -1.34
C ARG A 86 7.11 3.55 -0.25
N GLU A 87 7.67 2.36 -0.16
CA GLU A 87 7.28 1.38 0.82
C GLU A 87 8.41 1.18 1.82
N PHE A 88 8.09 1.31 3.09
CA PHE A 88 9.01 1.04 4.19
C PHE A 88 8.55 -0.21 4.90
N GLU A 89 9.43 -1.18 5.03
CA GLU A 89 9.14 -2.41 5.73
C GLU A 89 10.07 -2.52 6.93
N ILE A 90 9.47 -2.63 8.10
CA ILE A 90 10.21 -2.72 9.37
C ILE A 90 9.73 -3.96 10.10
N ALA A 91 10.64 -4.87 10.39
CA ALA A 91 10.35 -6.06 11.18
C ALA A 91 10.68 -5.78 12.64
N PHE A 92 9.69 -5.99 13.50
CA PHE A 92 9.87 -5.82 14.95
C PHE A 92 10.10 -7.18 15.61
N PRO A 93 10.78 -7.20 16.75
CA PRO A 93 10.89 -8.43 17.54
C PRO A 93 9.51 -8.95 17.94
N ASN A 94 9.40 -10.27 18.11
CA ASN A 94 8.14 -10.89 18.50
C ASN A 94 7.63 -10.45 19.87
N GLU A 95 8.48 -9.86 20.68
CA GLU A 95 8.10 -9.35 22.01
C GLU A 95 7.26 -8.08 21.94
N LEU A 96 7.20 -7.43 20.78
CA LEU A 96 6.43 -6.20 20.60
C LEU A 96 5.06 -6.50 20.02
N ASN A 97 4.04 -5.84 20.57
CA ASN A 97 2.69 -5.91 20.06
C ASN A 97 2.42 -4.80 19.05
N ALA A 98 1.34 -4.93 18.29
CA ALA A 98 0.95 -3.95 17.28
C ALA A 98 0.40 -2.65 17.87
N GLU A 99 0.15 -2.61 19.17
CA GLU A 99 -0.40 -1.43 19.86
C GLU A 99 0.58 -0.29 19.99
#